data_e2c5e985287c0ab262c8b6fb29987e91
#
_entry.id   e2c5e985287c0ab262c8b6fb29987e91
#
_cell.length_a   1.000
_cell.length_b   1.000
_cell.length_c   1.000
_cell.angle_alpha   90.00
_cell.angle_beta   90.00
_cell.angle_gamma   90.00
#
_symmetry.space_group_name_H-M   'P 1'
#
loop_
_entity.id
_entity.type
_entity.pdbx_description
1 polymer ?
#
loop_
_entity_poly.entity_id
_entity_poly.type
_entity_poly.pdbx_seq_one_letter_code
_entity_poly.pdbx_strand_id
1 'polypeptide(L)'
;MGLCRYLPRTVHSVFLFFISGRGWSCKDRCGEARNDDSACYCSDDCLAKGDCCTDYQIMCKGGTRWSDEECEEIKHPECPAGFVRPPLIIFSVDGFRASYMKEGGKVLPNMNKLRTCGTHSPYMRPVYPTKTFPNLYTLATGLYPESHGIVGNSMYDPVFDANFSLRSREKFNHRWWGGQPIWITADKQGVKAATFFWPVAITQQRRVMTVLQWLHLPETERPYVYAIYLEQPDQAGHRYGPFSSELTNQLKDIDGVVGMLMDGLKQMKLHRCVNIIFVGDHGMEEANCERTEFLTSYLSNVDDFVFLPGSLGRMRTKNNIPKHDPKVIVANLTCKNKDQHFKPYLKQHLPKRLHYAYNRRIEDIHLLVDRMWHVAKKQVDVYRKSSGKCSFQGDHGYDNKITSMQTVFVGHGPSFKFKTKVQPFENIELYNVMCDLLGLKPAPNNGTHGSLNHLLRAASHKPATPDEVSKPVPIVLSQSTVNEELGCSCDDKNKAEELNKRLYLKGIDANLTLLDDMDYAYFIDVAVDELSNEIKEVPPRNTAQRPSVGRANGLRRPRTDGNVKVA
;
A
#
# COMPACT_ATOMS: atom_id res chain seq x y z
N MET A 1 44.79 49.63 -26.45
CA MET A 1 45.90 48.68 -26.63
C MET A 1 45.79 47.67 -25.51
N GLY A 2 45.40 46.51 -25.76
CA GLY A 2 45.97 45.35 -26.10
C GLY A 2 45.07 44.15 -25.85
N LEU A 3 44.91 43.38 -26.87
CA LEU A 3 44.88 41.93 -27.02
C LEU A 3 43.93 41.07 -26.12
N CYS A 4 42.78 40.75 -26.71
CA CYS A 4 42.04 39.53 -26.53
C CYS A 4 42.88 38.30 -26.86
N ARG A 5 42.99 37.34 -25.96
CA ARG A 5 43.37 35.97 -26.29
C ARG A 5 42.18 35.05 -26.16
N TYR A 6 41.74 34.49 -27.26
CA TYR A 6 40.83 33.37 -27.38
C TYR A 6 41.46 32.13 -26.76
N LEU A 7 40.71 31.47 -25.85
CA LEU A 7 40.92 30.08 -25.46
C LEU A 7 39.74 29.27 -25.97
N PRO A 8 39.97 28.09 -26.58
CA PRO A 8 38.90 27.28 -27.15
C PRO A 8 38.04 26.64 -26.05
N ARG A 9 36.73 26.78 -26.18
CA ARG A 9 35.75 26.02 -25.39
C ARG A 9 35.88 24.55 -25.75
N THR A 10 36.46 23.75 -24.87
CA THR A 10 36.30 22.31 -24.87
C THR A 10 34.86 22.00 -24.51
N VAL A 11 34.09 21.54 -25.47
CA VAL A 11 32.79 20.94 -25.31
C VAL A 11 32.99 19.67 -24.51
N HIS A 12 32.69 19.73 -23.20
CA HIS A 12 32.49 18.53 -22.41
C HIS A 12 31.16 17.95 -22.85
N SER A 13 31.18 16.97 -23.73
CA SER A 13 30.07 16.07 -23.99
C SER A 13 29.79 15.35 -22.67
N VAL A 14 28.78 15.85 -21.93
CA VAL A 14 28.15 15.07 -20.90
C VAL A 14 27.42 13.93 -21.61
N PHE A 15 28.06 12.78 -21.65
CA PHE A 15 27.38 11.52 -21.96
C PHE A 15 26.38 11.31 -20.86
N LEU A 16 25.14 11.77 -21.07
CA LEU A 16 23.97 11.26 -20.42
C LEU A 16 23.91 9.79 -20.80
N PHE A 17 24.41 8.93 -19.94
CA PHE A 17 24.06 7.52 -19.96
C PHE A 17 22.55 7.44 -19.76
N PHE A 18 21.83 7.44 -20.86
CA PHE A 18 20.51 6.84 -20.89
C PHE A 18 20.72 5.39 -20.45
N ILE A 19 20.38 5.09 -19.21
CA ILE A 19 20.17 3.72 -18.74
C ILE A 19 18.93 3.24 -19.48
N SER A 20 19.12 2.89 -20.76
CA SER A 20 18.13 2.17 -21.54
C SER A 20 17.91 0.84 -20.83
N GLY A 21 16.67 0.29 -20.84
CA GLY A 21 16.26 -0.93 -20.16
C GLY A 21 17.06 -2.21 -20.44
N ARG A 22 18.24 -2.09 -21.01
CA ARG A 22 19.23 -3.16 -21.26
C ARG A 22 19.82 -3.75 -19.98
N GLY A 23 19.82 -3.01 -18.87
CA GLY A 23 20.43 -3.48 -17.62
C GLY A 23 19.69 -4.65 -16.94
N TRP A 24 18.44 -4.93 -17.30
CA TRP A 24 17.60 -5.97 -16.68
C TRP A 24 17.28 -7.15 -17.62
N SER A 25 17.91 -7.23 -18.79
CA SER A 25 17.67 -8.25 -19.81
C SER A 25 18.97 -8.86 -20.31
N CYS A 26 18.93 -10.13 -20.66
CA CYS A 26 20.03 -10.85 -21.33
C CYS A 26 20.05 -10.70 -22.85
N LYS A 27 19.21 -9.86 -23.42
CA LYS A 27 19.26 -9.58 -24.85
C LYS A 27 20.65 -9.07 -25.24
N ASP A 28 21.31 -9.76 -26.17
CA ASP A 28 22.68 -9.50 -26.68
C ASP A 28 23.77 -9.57 -25.58
N ARG A 29 23.52 -10.30 -24.46
CA ARG A 29 24.46 -10.42 -23.32
C ARG A 29 24.76 -11.87 -22.90
N CYS A 30 24.32 -12.86 -23.68
CA CYS A 30 24.50 -14.27 -23.32
C CYS A 30 25.98 -14.65 -23.24
N GLY A 31 26.39 -15.27 -22.11
CA GLY A 31 27.78 -15.68 -21.88
C GLY A 31 28.73 -14.56 -21.54
N GLU A 32 28.26 -13.34 -21.29
CA GLU A 32 29.11 -12.23 -20.88
C GLU A 32 29.89 -12.51 -19.58
N ALA A 33 31.07 -11.95 -19.46
CA ALA A 33 31.81 -11.94 -18.20
C ALA A 33 31.06 -11.09 -17.16
N ARG A 34 31.18 -11.48 -15.88
CA ARG A 34 30.58 -10.71 -14.79
C ARG A 34 31.17 -9.31 -14.70
N ASN A 35 30.30 -8.34 -14.52
CA ASN A 35 30.65 -6.95 -14.29
C ASN A 35 29.88 -6.44 -13.08
N ASP A 36 30.58 -5.88 -12.09
CA ASP A 36 30.00 -5.41 -10.81
C ASP A 36 28.96 -4.29 -11.00
N ASP A 37 29.00 -3.57 -12.13
CA ASP A 37 28.01 -2.54 -12.48
C ASP A 37 26.71 -3.12 -13.07
N SER A 38 26.61 -4.44 -13.28
CA SER A 38 25.44 -5.08 -13.86
C SER A 38 24.32 -5.25 -12.83
N ALA A 39 23.10 -4.89 -13.21
CA ALA A 39 21.93 -5.06 -12.38
C ALA A 39 21.55 -6.54 -12.16
N CYS A 40 21.85 -7.40 -13.13
CA CYS A 40 21.72 -8.85 -13.15
C CYS A 40 22.67 -9.45 -14.19
N TYR A 41 22.91 -10.75 -14.13
CA TYR A 41 23.94 -11.41 -14.92
C TYR A 41 23.36 -12.34 -16.00
N CYS A 42 24.16 -12.52 -17.08
CA CYS A 42 23.84 -13.41 -18.20
C CYS A 42 24.99 -14.41 -18.47
N SER A 43 25.86 -14.61 -17.49
CA SER A 43 26.94 -15.58 -17.47
C SER A 43 26.41 -16.99 -17.20
N ASP A 44 27.14 -18.03 -17.62
CA ASP A 44 26.68 -19.42 -17.46
C ASP A 44 26.54 -19.89 -16.01
N ASP A 45 27.18 -19.22 -15.07
CA ASP A 45 27.12 -19.53 -13.63
C ASP A 45 26.00 -18.79 -12.88
N CYS A 46 25.26 -17.89 -13.53
CA CYS A 46 24.28 -17.03 -12.85
C CYS A 46 23.11 -17.80 -12.26
N LEU A 47 22.69 -18.93 -12.86
CA LEU A 47 21.64 -19.78 -12.30
C LEU A 47 22.06 -20.39 -10.95
N ALA A 48 23.30 -20.84 -10.86
CA ALA A 48 23.83 -21.42 -9.63
C ALA A 48 23.99 -20.38 -8.51
N LYS A 49 24.25 -19.12 -8.89
CA LYS A 49 24.39 -17.98 -7.97
C LYS A 49 23.06 -17.29 -7.64
N GLY A 50 21.98 -17.60 -8.36
CA GLY A 50 20.66 -17.02 -8.15
C GLY A 50 20.54 -15.54 -8.55
N ASP A 51 21.39 -15.04 -9.45
CA ASP A 51 21.49 -13.63 -9.82
C ASP A 51 21.34 -13.35 -11.32
N CYS A 52 20.84 -14.34 -12.10
CA CYS A 52 20.51 -14.13 -13.51
C CYS A 52 19.48 -13.03 -13.71
N CYS A 53 19.55 -12.34 -14.83
CA CYS A 53 18.40 -11.61 -15.35
C CYS A 53 17.23 -12.59 -15.54
N THR A 54 16.01 -12.14 -15.31
CA THR A 54 14.83 -13.01 -15.30
C THR A 54 14.52 -13.64 -16.65
N ASP A 55 15.05 -13.08 -17.73
CA ASP A 55 14.90 -13.55 -19.10
C ASP A 55 16.10 -14.37 -19.61
N TYR A 56 17.03 -14.76 -18.74
CA TYR A 56 18.23 -15.53 -19.14
C TYR A 56 17.87 -16.84 -19.85
N GLN A 57 16.96 -17.62 -19.30
CA GLN A 57 16.52 -18.87 -19.93
C GLN A 57 15.86 -18.62 -21.29
N ILE A 58 15.10 -17.53 -21.43
CA ILE A 58 14.41 -17.16 -22.65
C ILE A 58 15.40 -16.74 -23.72
N MET A 59 16.29 -15.80 -23.38
CA MET A 59 17.20 -15.18 -24.34
C MET A 59 18.41 -16.07 -24.68
N CYS A 60 18.92 -16.84 -23.69
CA CYS A 60 20.18 -17.54 -23.85
C CYS A 60 20.04 -19.07 -23.96
N LYS A 61 18.91 -19.65 -23.60
CA LYS A 61 18.72 -21.12 -23.57
C LYS A 61 17.46 -21.58 -24.35
N GLY A 62 16.80 -20.68 -25.10
CA GLY A 62 15.65 -21.03 -25.94
C GLY A 62 14.37 -21.35 -25.17
N GLY A 63 14.23 -20.85 -23.93
CA GLY A 63 13.01 -20.99 -23.12
C GLY A 63 11.89 -20.09 -23.64
N THR A 64 10.67 -20.29 -23.12
CA THR A 64 9.47 -19.50 -23.39
C THR A 64 9.15 -18.60 -22.20
N ARG A 65 8.53 -17.43 -22.47
CA ARG A 65 8.00 -16.57 -21.41
C ARG A 65 6.85 -17.27 -20.69
N TRP A 66 6.72 -17.01 -19.41
CA TRP A 66 5.59 -17.54 -18.65
C TRP A 66 4.25 -17.13 -19.22
N SER A 67 4.11 -15.89 -19.73
CA SER A 67 2.87 -15.39 -20.34
C SER A 67 2.46 -16.13 -21.61
N ASP A 68 3.40 -16.72 -22.34
CA ASP A 68 3.17 -17.36 -23.65
C ASP A 68 2.72 -18.84 -23.50
N GLU A 69 2.86 -19.40 -22.31
CA GLU A 69 2.43 -20.76 -22.02
C GLU A 69 0.94 -20.84 -21.70
N GLU A 70 0.32 -21.97 -21.99
CA GLU A 70 -1.06 -22.21 -21.59
C GLU A 70 -1.22 -22.30 -20.07
N CYS A 71 -2.45 -22.05 -19.59
CA CYS A 71 -2.80 -22.26 -18.20
C CYS A 71 -2.79 -23.74 -17.85
N GLU A 72 -1.92 -24.13 -16.95
CA GLU A 72 -1.93 -25.47 -16.36
C GLU A 72 -2.42 -25.42 -14.91
N GLU A 73 -3.23 -26.42 -14.56
CA GLU A 73 -3.70 -26.54 -13.18
C GLU A 73 -2.57 -27.02 -12.25
N ILE A 74 -2.35 -26.31 -11.16
CA ILE A 74 -1.39 -26.68 -10.11
C ILE A 74 -2.18 -27.44 -9.03
N LYS A 75 -2.19 -28.78 -9.10
CA LYS A 75 -2.99 -29.62 -8.18
C LYS A 75 -2.40 -29.71 -6.78
N HIS A 76 -1.09 -29.60 -6.65
CA HIS A 76 -0.32 -29.62 -5.41
C HIS A 76 0.93 -28.76 -5.57
N PRO A 77 1.53 -28.27 -4.47
CA PRO A 77 2.77 -27.49 -4.56
C PRO A 77 3.91 -28.31 -5.17
N GLU A 78 4.49 -27.83 -6.25
CA GLU A 78 5.65 -28.43 -6.91
C GLU A 78 6.90 -27.62 -6.55
N CYS A 79 7.35 -27.79 -5.30
CA CYS A 79 8.47 -27.04 -4.77
C CYS A 79 9.80 -27.81 -4.96
N PRO A 80 10.90 -27.14 -5.31
CA PRO A 80 12.24 -27.71 -5.27
C PRO A 80 12.60 -28.23 -3.86
N ALA A 81 13.55 -29.14 -3.78
CA ALA A 81 14.08 -29.60 -2.49
C ALA A 81 14.58 -28.41 -1.65
N GLY A 82 14.35 -28.44 -0.34
CA GLY A 82 14.69 -27.37 0.59
C GLY A 82 13.61 -26.31 0.78
N PHE A 83 12.39 -26.51 0.25
CA PHE A 83 11.21 -25.68 0.58
C PHE A 83 10.27 -26.48 1.47
N VAL A 84 10.11 -26.11 2.73
CA VAL A 84 9.23 -26.78 3.71
C VAL A 84 7.76 -26.44 3.54
N ARG A 85 7.46 -25.34 2.84
CA ARG A 85 6.11 -24.88 2.52
C ARG A 85 6.12 -23.99 1.27
N PRO A 86 4.98 -23.77 0.60
CA PRO A 86 4.87 -22.77 -0.44
C PRO A 86 5.11 -21.36 0.12
N PRO A 87 6.06 -20.58 -0.44
CA PRO A 87 6.17 -19.15 -0.11
C PRO A 87 4.93 -18.37 -0.56
N LEU A 88 4.65 -17.25 0.13
CA LEU A 88 3.62 -16.29 -0.23
C LEU A 88 4.28 -14.99 -0.70
N ILE A 89 3.96 -14.56 -1.91
CA ILE A 89 4.33 -13.25 -2.44
C ILE A 89 3.08 -12.38 -2.51
N ILE A 90 3.09 -11.26 -1.78
CA ILE A 90 2.07 -10.22 -1.83
C ILE A 90 2.59 -9.13 -2.78
N PHE A 91 1.97 -9.02 -3.94
CA PHE A 91 2.29 -8.03 -4.95
C PHE A 91 1.25 -6.92 -4.90
N SER A 92 1.55 -5.84 -4.20
CA SER A 92 0.64 -4.72 -4.00
C SER A 92 0.93 -3.57 -4.97
N VAL A 93 -0.13 -3.01 -5.53
CA VAL A 93 -0.10 -1.93 -6.53
C VAL A 93 -0.99 -0.79 -6.06
N ASP A 94 -0.40 0.41 -5.91
CA ASP A 94 -1.09 1.59 -5.41
C ASP A 94 -2.05 2.17 -6.46
N GLY A 95 -3.28 2.50 -6.04
CA GLY A 95 -4.26 3.16 -6.89
C GLY A 95 -4.77 2.32 -8.06
N PHE A 96 -4.65 0.98 -7.98
CA PHE A 96 -5.06 0.08 -9.05
C PHE A 96 -6.58 -0.12 -9.05
N ARG A 97 -7.29 0.75 -9.74
CA ARG A 97 -8.73 0.67 -9.95
C ARG A 97 -9.14 -0.66 -10.61
N ALA A 98 -10.16 -1.32 -10.07
CA ALA A 98 -10.62 -2.64 -10.55
C ALA A 98 -10.88 -2.69 -12.06
N SER A 99 -11.39 -1.59 -12.64
CA SER A 99 -11.69 -1.51 -14.07
C SER A 99 -10.44 -1.55 -14.97
N TYR A 100 -9.23 -1.28 -14.46
CA TYR A 100 -7.99 -1.36 -15.25
C TYR A 100 -7.72 -2.78 -15.77
N MET A 101 -8.18 -3.81 -15.08
CA MET A 101 -8.09 -5.20 -15.57
C MET A 101 -8.91 -5.45 -16.85
N LYS A 102 -9.79 -4.51 -17.24
CA LYS A 102 -10.57 -4.61 -18.50
C LYS A 102 -9.73 -4.31 -19.75
N GLU A 103 -8.54 -3.71 -19.62
CA GLU A 103 -7.60 -3.49 -20.74
C GLU A 103 -7.23 -4.81 -21.45
N GLY A 104 -7.34 -5.94 -20.73
CA GLY A 104 -7.26 -7.29 -21.30
C GLY A 104 -5.85 -7.74 -21.68
N GLY A 105 -5.76 -8.97 -22.20
CA GLY A 105 -4.49 -9.66 -22.42
C GLY A 105 -3.59 -9.08 -23.50
N LYS A 106 -4.11 -8.22 -24.39
CA LYS A 106 -3.26 -7.54 -25.40
C LYS A 106 -2.38 -6.46 -24.79
N VAL A 107 -2.88 -5.81 -23.72
CA VAL A 107 -2.17 -4.72 -23.04
C VAL A 107 -1.46 -5.23 -21.79
N LEU A 108 -2.06 -6.17 -21.06
CA LEU A 108 -1.63 -6.69 -19.76
C LEU A 108 -1.56 -8.23 -19.79
N PRO A 109 -0.67 -8.84 -20.59
CA PRO A 109 -0.65 -10.29 -20.79
C PRO A 109 -0.34 -11.08 -19.51
N ASN A 110 0.60 -10.61 -18.69
CA ASN A 110 1.00 -11.28 -17.45
C ASN A 110 -0.08 -11.21 -16.37
N MET A 111 -0.60 -10.01 -16.10
CA MET A 111 -1.69 -9.83 -15.13
C MET A 111 -2.97 -10.55 -15.58
N ASN A 112 -3.27 -10.52 -16.88
CA ASN A 112 -4.42 -11.25 -17.42
C ASN A 112 -4.26 -12.77 -17.26
N LYS A 113 -3.06 -13.32 -17.47
CA LYS A 113 -2.79 -14.74 -17.23
C LYS A 113 -2.93 -15.10 -15.76
N LEU A 114 -2.36 -14.30 -14.83
CA LEU A 114 -2.58 -14.50 -13.39
C LEU A 114 -4.08 -14.57 -13.05
N ARG A 115 -4.86 -13.61 -13.57
CA ARG A 115 -6.31 -13.51 -13.35
C ARG A 115 -7.09 -14.69 -13.92
N THR A 116 -6.81 -15.07 -15.15
CA THR A 116 -7.59 -16.09 -15.86
C THR A 116 -7.22 -17.52 -15.46
N CYS A 117 -5.97 -17.76 -15.06
CA CYS A 117 -5.50 -19.07 -14.60
C CYS A 117 -5.72 -19.27 -13.09
N GLY A 118 -5.78 -18.22 -12.32
CA GLY A 118 -5.96 -18.23 -10.87
C GLY A 118 -7.40 -18.05 -10.41
N THR A 119 -7.54 -17.53 -9.19
CA THR A 119 -8.79 -17.13 -8.56
C THR A 119 -8.87 -15.61 -8.52
N HIS A 120 -9.96 -15.02 -8.97
CA HIS A 120 -10.14 -13.57 -8.97
C HIS A 120 -11.56 -13.16 -8.61
N SER A 121 -11.71 -11.96 -8.07
CA SER A 121 -12.98 -11.27 -7.93
C SER A 121 -13.13 -10.17 -8.99
N PRO A 122 -14.36 -9.76 -9.36
CA PRO A 122 -14.58 -8.61 -10.23
C PRO A 122 -13.97 -7.33 -9.67
N TYR A 123 -14.00 -7.18 -8.36
CA TYR A 123 -13.36 -6.14 -7.57
C TYR A 123 -13.24 -6.57 -6.11
N MET A 124 -12.38 -5.89 -5.38
CA MET A 124 -12.28 -5.98 -3.91
C MET A 124 -12.62 -4.61 -3.33
N ARG A 125 -13.40 -4.60 -2.23
CA ARG A 125 -13.78 -3.36 -1.56
C ARG A 125 -12.69 -2.92 -0.59
N PRO A 126 -12.14 -1.69 -0.74
CA PRO A 126 -11.23 -1.11 0.23
C PRO A 126 -11.98 -0.67 1.49
N VAL A 127 -11.25 -0.34 2.56
CA VAL A 127 -11.81 0.34 3.73
C VAL A 127 -11.89 1.85 3.51
N TYR A 128 -12.76 2.51 4.28
CA TYR A 128 -12.81 3.97 4.36
C TYR A 128 -11.84 4.50 5.43
N PRO A 129 -11.13 5.61 5.17
CA PRO A 129 -11.04 6.31 3.89
C PRO A 129 -10.24 5.49 2.87
N THR A 130 -10.60 5.61 1.60
CA THR A 130 -9.95 4.92 0.50
C THR A 130 -8.60 5.55 0.17
N LYS A 131 -7.72 5.60 1.16
CA LYS A 131 -6.36 6.15 1.14
C LYS A 131 -5.33 5.03 1.33
N THR A 132 -4.11 5.28 0.88
CA THR A 132 -3.01 4.31 0.82
C THR A 132 -2.71 3.66 2.17
N PHE A 133 -2.28 4.42 3.17
CA PHE A 133 -1.83 3.85 4.44
C PHE A 133 -2.94 3.15 5.22
N PRO A 134 -4.15 3.69 5.35
CA PRO A 134 -5.26 2.95 5.95
C PRO A 134 -5.49 1.59 5.28
N ASN A 135 -5.50 1.52 3.95
CA ASN A 135 -5.79 0.29 3.21
C ASN A 135 -4.64 -0.72 3.21
N LEU A 136 -3.39 -0.29 3.01
CA LEU A 136 -2.23 -1.18 3.10
C LEU A 136 -2.13 -1.81 4.49
N TYR A 137 -2.38 -1.03 5.55
CA TYR A 137 -2.31 -1.57 6.89
C TYR A 137 -3.53 -2.42 7.28
N THR A 138 -4.70 -2.15 6.71
CA THR A 138 -5.85 -3.06 6.78
C THR A 138 -5.55 -4.40 6.10
N LEU A 139 -4.94 -4.40 4.90
CA LEU A 139 -4.50 -5.64 4.23
C LEU A 139 -3.54 -6.45 5.12
N ALA A 140 -2.63 -5.76 5.80
CA ALA A 140 -1.63 -6.41 6.66
C ALA A 140 -2.19 -6.96 7.97
N THR A 141 -3.28 -6.39 8.52
CA THR A 141 -3.78 -6.68 9.87
C THR A 141 -5.18 -7.31 9.92
N GLY A 142 -5.98 -7.16 8.86
CA GLY A 142 -7.39 -7.53 8.86
C GLY A 142 -8.27 -6.61 9.72
N LEU A 143 -7.75 -5.45 10.14
CA LEU A 143 -8.46 -4.51 11.01
C LEU A 143 -8.99 -3.31 10.23
N TYR A 144 -10.11 -2.74 10.71
CA TYR A 144 -10.56 -1.42 10.27
C TYR A 144 -9.59 -0.31 10.71
N PRO A 145 -9.49 0.82 9.99
CA PRO A 145 -8.65 1.95 10.37
C PRO A 145 -8.89 2.48 11.78
N GLU A 146 -10.14 2.50 12.26
CA GLU A 146 -10.47 2.91 13.63
C GLU A 146 -9.86 1.97 14.68
N SER A 147 -9.61 0.70 14.34
CA SER A 147 -9.04 -0.32 15.20
C SER A 147 -7.51 -0.37 15.13
N HIS A 148 -6.92 -0.35 13.93
CA HIS A 148 -5.46 -0.37 13.78
C HIS A 148 -4.79 1.01 13.94
N GLY A 149 -5.58 2.09 13.99
CA GLY A 149 -5.10 3.43 14.31
C GLY A 149 -4.54 4.27 13.18
N ILE A 150 -4.36 3.73 11.97
CA ILE A 150 -3.95 4.50 10.79
C ILE A 150 -5.21 4.96 10.06
N VAL A 151 -5.79 6.06 10.56
CA VAL A 151 -7.08 6.58 10.12
C VAL A 151 -7.00 7.53 8.90
N GLY A 152 -5.79 7.76 8.38
CA GLY A 152 -5.54 8.61 7.21
C GLY A 152 -4.07 8.64 6.87
N ASN A 153 -3.73 9.23 5.70
CA ASN A 153 -2.34 9.50 5.32
C ASN A 153 -1.74 10.67 6.13
N SER A 154 -2.61 11.42 6.84
CA SER A 154 -2.25 12.47 7.79
C SER A 154 -3.15 12.39 9.01
N MET A 155 -2.58 12.50 10.21
CA MET A 155 -3.28 12.37 11.48
C MET A 155 -2.67 13.27 12.54
N TYR A 156 -3.48 13.73 13.47
CA TYR A 156 -3.04 14.27 14.75
C TYR A 156 -3.52 13.36 15.88
N ASP A 157 -2.63 12.98 16.77
CA ASP A 157 -2.98 12.24 17.97
C ASP A 157 -2.96 13.19 19.17
N PRO A 158 -4.11 13.43 19.83
CA PRO A 158 -4.19 14.39 20.94
C PRO A 158 -3.51 13.93 22.23
N VAL A 159 -3.28 12.63 22.40
CA VAL A 159 -2.56 12.08 23.57
C VAL A 159 -1.06 12.18 23.38
N PHE A 160 -0.58 11.93 22.17
CA PHE A 160 0.84 12.06 21.82
C PHE A 160 1.24 13.54 21.60
N ASP A 161 0.27 14.42 21.38
CA ASP A 161 0.47 15.79 20.84
C ASP A 161 1.42 15.79 19.64
N ALA A 162 1.16 14.89 18.68
CA ALA A 162 2.03 14.64 17.54
C ALA A 162 1.26 14.51 16.25
N ASN A 163 1.94 14.79 15.12
CA ASN A 163 1.39 14.69 13.78
C ASN A 163 2.08 13.59 12.98
N PHE A 164 1.27 12.69 12.42
CA PHE A 164 1.67 11.68 11.45
C PHE A 164 1.49 12.24 10.04
N SER A 165 2.47 12.06 9.17
CA SER A 165 2.34 12.38 7.75
C SER A 165 3.27 11.52 6.89
N LEU A 166 2.95 11.40 5.57
CA LEU A 166 3.77 10.64 4.61
C LEU A 166 5.21 11.14 4.50
N ARG A 167 5.44 12.43 4.77
CA ARG A 167 6.76 13.10 4.63
C ARG A 167 7.56 13.15 5.93
N SER A 168 6.92 12.93 7.07
CA SER A 168 7.57 12.99 8.39
C SER A 168 8.18 11.66 8.78
N ARG A 169 9.35 11.68 9.43
CA ARG A 169 9.95 10.51 10.08
C ARG A 169 9.13 10.00 11.26
N GLU A 170 8.24 10.81 11.81
CA GLU A 170 7.32 10.40 12.87
C GLU A 170 6.50 9.16 12.51
N LYS A 171 6.20 8.94 11.22
CA LYS A 171 5.50 7.73 10.75
C LYS A 171 6.24 6.41 11.07
N PHE A 172 7.56 6.45 11.32
CA PHE A 172 8.34 5.28 11.70
C PHE A 172 8.22 4.93 13.18
N ASN A 173 7.64 5.82 14.00
CA ASN A 173 7.38 5.49 15.40
C ASN A 173 6.27 4.45 15.50
N HIS A 174 6.57 3.32 16.16
CA HIS A 174 5.64 2.19 16.27
C HIS A 174 4.35 2.54 17.05
N ARG A 175 4.35 3.59 17.88
CA ARG A 175 3.17 4.03 18.65
C ARG A 175 1.94 4.36 17.80
N TRP A 176 2.11 4.58 16.49
CA TRP A 176 1.03 4.85 15.54
C TRP A 176 0.32 3.59 15.07
N TRP A 177 1.03 2.46 15.05
CA TRP A 177 0.66 1.24 14.36
C TRP A 177 0.11 0.21 15.34
N GLY A 178 -1.24 0.09 15.41
CA GLY A 178 -1.92 -0.88 16.26
C GLY A 178 -2.19 -2.21 15.55
N GLY A 179 -2.68 -3.18 16.31
CA GLY A 179 -2.92 -4.53 15.80
C GLY A 179 -1.63 -5.32 15.56
N GLN A 180 -1.74 -6.42 14.82
CA GLN A 180 -0.59 -7.28 14.51
C GLN A 180 -0.55 -7.56 13.01
N PRO A 181 0.39 -6.97 12.26
CA PRO A 181 0.51 -7.20 10.84
C PRO A 181 1.07 -8.60 10.53
N ILE A 182 0.80 -9.10 9.32
CA ILE A 182 1.12 -10.47 8.89
C ILE A 182 2.60 -10.83 9.09
N TRP A 183 3.55 -9.88 8.90
CA TRP A 183 4.97 -10.14 9.10
C TRP A 183 5.33 -10.38 10.56
N ILE A 184 4.66 -9.72 11.50
CA ILE A 184 4.83 -9.97 12.94
C ILE A 184 4.14 -11.27 13.34
N THR A 185 2.94 -11.54 12.81
CA THR A 185 2.26 -12.84 13.03
C THR A 185 3.13 -14.00 12.56
N ALA A 186 3.79 -13.86 11.40
CA ALA A 186 4.71 -14.84 10.86
C ALA A 186 5.94 -15.02 11.76
N ASP A 187 6.60 -13.94 12.12
CA ASP A 187 7.80 -13.96 12.95
C ASP A 187 7.56 -14.59 14.33
N LYS A 188 6.51 -14.19 15.02
CA LYS A 188 6.09 -14.80 16.32
C LYS A 188 5.82 -16.29 16.24
N GLN A 189 5.56 -16.84 15.05
CA GLN A 189 5.30 -18.25 14.82
C GLN A 189 6.43 -18.95 14.04
N GLY A 190 7.63 -18.36 14.02
CA GLY A 190 8.85 -18.95 13.47
C GLY A 190 8.92 -18.94 11.94
N VAL A 191 8.14 -18.09 11.27
CA VAL A 191 8.15 -17.92 9.80
C VAL A 191 8.75 -16.57 9.46
N LYS A 192 9.90 -16.57 8.78
CA LYS A 192 10.56 -15.33 8.37
C LYS A 192 9.77 -14.60 7.31
N ALA A 193 9.73 -13.27 7.42
CA ALA A 193 9.11 -12.37 6.47
C ALA A 193 10.14 -11.39 5.91
N ALA A 194 9.99 -11.01 4.64
CA ALA A 194 10.82 -10.03 3.96
C ALA A 194 9.99 -8.82 3.54
N THR A 195 10.56 -7.69 3.71
CA THR A 195 10.18 -6.29 3.47
C THR A 195 8.79 -5.99 2.90
N PHE A 196 8.04 -5.18 3.67
CA PHE A 196 6.75 -4.63 3.29
C PHE A 196 6.82 -3.15 2.85
N PHE A 197 7.89 -2.43 3.19
CA PHE A 197 8.10 -1.03 2.81
C PHE A 197 9.43 -0.88 2.08
N TRP A 198 9.36 -0.56 0.80
CA TRP A 198 10.54 -0.33 -0.03
C TRP A 198 10.91 1.16 -0.02
N PRO A 199 12.20 1.51 0.12
CA PRO A 199 12.64 2.87 -0.13
C PRO A 199 12.28 3.33 -1.55
N VAL A 200 11.75 4.54 -1.68
CA VAL A 200 11.28 5.10 -2.98
C VAL A 200 12.40 5.14 -4.03
N ALA A 201 13.65 5.21 -3.61
CA ALA A 201 14.82 5.22 -4.52
C ALA A 201 15.08 3.86 -5.19
N ILE A 202 14.52 2.75 -4.68
CA ILE A 202 14.72 1.41 -5.25
C ILE A 202 13.75 1.20 -6.41
N THR A 203 14.28 0.93 -7.61
CA THR A 203 13.45 0.68 -8.80
C THR A 203 12.58 -0.57 -8.64
N GLN A 204 11.43 -0.61 -9.33
CA GLN A 204 10.49 -1.74 -9.28
C GLN A 204 11.17 -3.06 -9.70
N GLN A 205 12.05 -3.01 -10.71
CA GLN A 205 12.82 -4.16 -11.17
C GLN A 205 13.78 -4.67 -10.09
N ARG A 206 14.43 -3.77 -9.37
CA ARG A 206 15.33 -4.15 -8.27
C ARG A 206 14.57 -4.82 -7.13
N ARG A 207 13.37 -4.35 -6.81
CA ARG A 207 12.50 -4.98 -5.79
C ARG A 207 12.19 -6.44 -6.15
N VAL A 208 11.83 -6.71 -7.42
CA VAL A 208 11.60 -8.07 -7.92
C VAL A 208 12.86 -8.92 -7.85
N MET A 209 13.98 -8.40 -8.33
CA MET A 209 15.26 -9.13 -8.29
C MET A 209 15.68 -9.48 -6.86
N THR A 210 15.48 -8.56 -5.92
CA THR A 210 15.78 -8.80 -4.51
C THR A 210 14.93 -9.94 -3.94
N VAL A 211 13.62 -9.97 -4.23
CA VAL A 211 12.75 -11.07 -3.81
C VAL A 211 13.21 -12.40 -4.41
N LEU A 212 13.59 -12.44 -5.68
CA LEU A 212 14.11 -13.66 -6.33
C LEU A 212 15.44 -14.12 -5.70
N GLN A 213 16.32 -13.20 -5.34
CA GLN A 213 17.55 -13.50 -4.62
C GLN A 213 17.27 -14.07 -3.22
N TRP A 214 16.34 -13.49 -2.47
CA TRP A 214 15.94 -14.04 -1.17
C TRP A 214 15.29 -15.42 -1.26
N LEU A 215 14.54 -15.70 -2.32
CA LEU A 215 14.02 -17.05 -2.59
C LEU A 215 15.12 -18.06 -2.86
N HIS A 216 16.31 -17.63 -3.27
CA HIS A 216 17.49 -18.47 -3.50
C HIS A 216 18.27 -18.79 -2.22
N LEU A 217 18.01 -18.09 -1.11
CA LEU A 217 18.69 -18.29 0.17
C LEU A 217 18.52 -19.73 0.69
N PRO A 218 19.47 -20.23 1.51
CA PRO A 218 19.32 -21.49 2.22
C PRO A 218 18.05 -21.51 3.09
N GLU A 219 17.50 -22.70 3.35
CA GLU A 219 16.27 -22.88 4.15
C GLU A 219 16.33 -22.17 5.51
N THR A 220 17.50 -22.19 6.15
CA THR A 220 17.70 -21.57 7.47
C THR A 220 17.61 -20.03 7.45
N GLU A 221 17.75 -19.41 6.28
CA GLU A 221 17.76 -17.95 6.11
C GLU A 221 16.54 -17.44 5.32
N ARG A 222 15.95 -18.30 4.48
CA ARG A 222 14.91 -17.97 3.52
C ARG A 222 13.64 -17.49 4.20
N PRO A 223 13.13 -16.27 3.84
CA PRO A 223 11.78 -15.87 4.17
C PRO A 223 10.72 -16.68 3.42
N TYR A 224 9.52 -16.76 3.98
CA TYR A 224 8.36 -17.40 3.36
C TYR A 224 7.21 -16.43 3.08
N VAL A 225 7.32 -15.19 3.55
CA VAL A 225 6.40 -14.09 3.25
C VAL A 225 7.20 -12.97 2.62
N TYR A 226 6.78 -12.56 1.44
CA TYR A 226 7.40 -11.48 0.69
C TYR A 226 6.36 -10.45 0.33
N ALA A 227 6.68 -9.15 0.43
CA ALA A 227 5.84 -8.11 -0.11
C ALA A 227 6.61 -7.24 -1.10
N ILE A 228 6.00 -7.01 -2.25
CA ILE A 228 6.42 -6.07 -3.28
C ILE A 228 5.33 -4.99 -3.32
N TYR A 229 5.72 -3.73 -3.22
CA TYR A 229 4.82 -2.59 -3.35
C TYR A 229 5.27 -1.72 -4.51
N LEU A 230 4.35 -1.30 -5.35
CA LEU A 230 4.58 -0.39 -6.46
C LEU A 230 3.72 0.86 -6.26
N GLU A 231 4.33 2.04 -6.38
CA GLU A 231 3.69 3.35 -6.22
C GLU A 231 2.83 3.73 -7.43
N GLN A 232 2.87 2.94 -8.50
CA GLN A 232 2.07 3.09 -9.70
C GLN A 232 0.94 2.04 -9.71
N PRO A 233 -0.20 2.38 -10.33
CA PRO A 233 -0.47 3.53 -11.19
C PRO A 233 -0.96 4.79 -10.47
N ASP A 234 -0.95 4.84 -9.12
CA ASP A 234 -1.48 5.94 -8.31
C ASP A 234 -0.89 7.30 -8.69
N GLN A 235 0.44 7.41 -8.79
CA GLN A 235 1.10 8.66 -9.14
C GLN A 235 0.66 9.19 -10.51
N ALA A 236 0.52 8.31 -11.51
CA ALA A 236 0.03 8.68 -12.83
C ALA A 236 -1.46 9.07 -12.78
N GLY A 237 -2.26 8.33 -11.99
CA GLY A 237 -3.68 8.63 -11.76
C GLY A 237 -3.90 10.00 -11.18
N HIS A 238 -3.13 10.38 -10.17
CA HIS A 238 -3.18 11.73 -9.59
C HIS A 238 -2.80 12.81 -10.61
N ARG A 239 -1.74 12.59 -11.37
CA ARG A 239 -1.18 13.61 -12.25
C ARG A 239 -1.97 13.79 -13.54
N TYR A 240 -2.43 12.72 -14.15
CA TYR A 240 -2.99 12.70 -15.50
C TYR A 240 -4.46 12.25 -15.55
N GLY A 241 -4.99 11.74 -14.43
CA GLY A 241 -6.34 11.19 -14.35
C GLY A 241 -6.40 9.68 -14.61
N PRO A 242 -7.52 9.03 -14.20
CA PRO A 242 -7.66 7.57 -14.20
C PRO A 242 -7.76 6.95 -15.60
N PHE A 243 -7.97 7.73 -16.66
CA PHE A 243 -8.18 7.24 -18.03
C PHE A 243 -7.17 7.79 -19.03
N SER A 244 -6.04 8.33 -18.55
CA SER A 244 -5.01 8.90 -19.41
C SER A 244 -4.17 7.82 -20.10
N SER A 245 -3.57 8.19 -21.24
CA SER A 245 -2.59 7.35 -21.95
C SER A 245 -1.33 7.10 -21.11
N GLU A 246 -0.94 8.10 -20.29
CA GLU A 246 0.18 8.02 -19.37
C GLU A 246 -0.06 6.95 -18.30
N LEU A 247 -1.28 6.87 -17.77
CA LEU A 247 -1.66 5.82 -16.83
C LEU A 247 -1.62 4.45 -17.51
N THR A 248 -2.14 4.32 -18.73
CA THR A 248 -2.09 3.06 -19.49
C THR A 248 -0.65 2.60 -19.73
N ASN A 249 0.29 3.53 -19.97
CA ASN A 249 1.71 3.20 -20.09
C ASN A 249 2.27 2.65 -18.76
N GLN A 250 1.89 3.24 -17.61
CA GLN A 250 2.28 2.69 -16.30
C GLN A 250 1.69 1.29 -16.05
N LEU A 251 0.47 1.01 -16.51
CA LEU A 251 -0.08 -0.35 -16.43
C LEU A 251 0.76 -1.36 -17.23
N LYS A 252 1.25 -0.99 -18.42
CA LYS A 252 2.18 -1.83 -19.21
C LYS A 252 3.51 -2.06 -18.50
N ASP A 253 4.05 -1.03 -17.87
CA ASP A 253 5.29 -1.14 -17.10
C ASP A 253 5.11 -2.08 -15.90
N ILE A 254 4.00 -1.97 -15.17
CA ILE A 254 3.64 -2.88 -14.06
C ILE A 254 3.48 -4.31 -14.58
N ASP A 255 2.79 -4.51 -15.70
CA ASP A 255 2.65 -5.83 -16.32
C ASP A 255 4.01 -6.44 -16.69
N GLY A 256 4.94 -5.62 -17.20
CA GLY A 256 6.32 -6.03 -17.45
C GLY A 256 7.05 -6.46 -16.17
N VAL A 257 6.83 -5.77 -15.05
CA VAL A 257 7.41 -6.14 -13.74
C VAL A 257 6.80 -7.44 -13.21
N VAL A 258 5.49 -7.67 -13.40
CA VAL A 258 4.84 -8.96 -13.11
C VAL A 258 5.45 -10.07 -13.98
N GLY A 259 5.68 -9.80 -15.28
CA GLY A 259 6.37 -10.71 -16.18
C GLY A 259 7.77 -11.07 -15.70
N MET A 260 8.57 -10.10 -15.26
CA MET A 260 9.88 -10.34 -14.67
C MET A 260 9.80 -11.27 -13.45
N LEU A 261 8.84 -11.04 -12.55
CA LEU A 261 8.64 -11.92 -11.40
C LEU A 261 8.32 -13.35 -11.84
N MET A 262 7.36 -13.52 -12.75
CA MET A 262 6.90 -14.85 -13.18
C MET A 262 7.96 -15.60 -13.99
N ASP A 263 8.69 -14.93 -14.88
CA ASP A 263 9.79 -15.52 -15.65
C ASP A 263 10.95 -15.91 -14.71
N GLY A 264 11.26 -15.07 -13.72
CA GLY A 264 12.26 -15.39 -12.70
C GLY A 264 11.86 -16.60 -11.84
N LEU A 265 10.60 -16.67 -11.39
CA LEU A 265 10.07 -17.83 -10.66
C LEU A 265 10.09 -19.09 -11.52
N LYS A 266 9.73 -19.00 -12.81
CA LYS A 266 9.80 -20.11 -13.75
C LYS A 266 11.24 -20.61 -13.93
N GLN A 267 12.18 -19.70 -14.10
CA GLN A 267 13.61 -20.02 -14.22
C GLN A 267 14.14 -20.76 -12.98
N MET A 268 13.63 -20.47 -11.79
CA MET A 268 13.95 -21.14 -10.52
C MET A 268 13.09 -22.39 -10.27
N LYS A 269 12.18 -22.78 -11.18
CA LYS A 269 11.17 -23.83 -11.00
C LYS A 269 10.23 -23.58 -9.81
N LEU A 270 9.98 -22.31 -9.48
CA LEU A 270 9.14 -21.91 -8.36
C LEU A 270 7.74 -21.42 -8.77
N HIS A 271 7.45 -21.22 -10.07
CA HIS A 271 6.17 -20.72 -10.57
C HIS A 271 4.98 -21.65 -10.27
N ARG A 272 5.23 -22.93 -9.94
CA ARG A 272 4.22 -23.91 -9.53
C ARG A 272 4.30 -24.24 -8.02
N CYS A 273 5.19 -23.56 -7.29
CA CYS A 273 5.39 -23.69 -5.85
C CYS A 273 4.82 -22.53 -5.05
N VAL A 274 4.99 -21.31 -5.54
CA VAL A 274 4.70 -20.07 -4.82
C VAL A 274 3.23 -19.69 -4.94
N ASN A 275 2.63 -19.21 -3.84
CA ASN A 275 1.34 -18.52 -3.87
C ASN A 275 1.57 -17.02 -4.08
N ILE A 276 0.80 -16.42 -4.96
CA ILE A 276 0.87 -14.99 -5.27
C ILE A 276 -0.50 -14.37 -5.01
N ILE A 277 -0.52 -13.26 -4.28
CA ILE A 277 -1.67 -12.37 -4.14
C ILE A 277 -1.30 -11.07 -4.85
N PHE A 278 -1.96 -10.79 -5.99
CA PHE A 278 -1.89 -9.51 -6.67
C PHE A 278 -3.07 -8.66 -6.19
N VAL A 279 -2.80 -7.53 -5.54
CA VAL A 279 -3.79 -6.77 -4.79
C VAL A 279 -3.55 -5.26 -4.90
N GLY A 280 -4.63 -4.49 -5.02
CA GLY A 280 -4.58 -3.03 -4.91
C GLY A 280 -5.07 -2.58 -3.53
N ASP A 281 -4.73 -1.37 -3.14
CA ASP A 281 -5.17 -0.74 -1.90
C ASP A 281 -6.46 0.08 -2.07
N HIS A 282 -6.63 0.75 -3.19
CA HIS A 282 -7.82 1.52 -3.59
C HIS A 282 -7.84 1.77 -5.10
N GLY A 283 -8.92 2.38 -5.56
CA GLY A 283 -9.05 2.83 -6.94
C GLY A 283 -8.60 4.28 -7.15
N MET A 284 -9.13 4.91 -8.23
CA MET A 284 -8.83 6.28 -8.62
C MET A 284 -10.06 6.89 -9.29
N GLU A 285 -10.40 8.14 -8.92
CA GLU A 285 -11.49 8.92 -9.50
C GLU A 285 -10.93 10.15 -10.23
N GLU A 286 -11.66 10.66 -11.21
CA GLU A 286 -11.37 11.99 -11.75
C GLU A 286 -11.58 13.06 -10.70
N ALA A 287 -10.64 13.98 -10.56
CA ALA A 287 -10.75 15.12 -9.68
C ALA A 287 -9.88 16.28 -10.19
N ASN A 288 -10.35 17.48 -10.06
CA ASN A 288 -9.60 18.68 -10.41
C ASN A 288 -9.92 19.85 -9.46
N CYS A 289 -9.13 20.91 -9.55
CA CYS A 289 -9.25 22.07 -8.65
C CYS A 289 -10.57 22.82 -8.81
N GLU A 290 -11.22 22.78 -9.98
CA GLU A 290 -12.45 23.50 -10.26
C GLU A 290 -13.64 22.91 -9.49
N ARG A 291 -13.62 21.61 -9.24
CA ARG A 291 -14.60 20.91 -8.41
C ARG A 291 -14.19 20.91 -6.94
N THR A 292 -14.10 22.11 -6.36
CA THR A 292 -13.72 22.30 -4.94
C THR A 292 -14.74 23.17 -4.23
N GLU A 293 -15.24 22.68 -3.11
CA GLU A 293 -16.04 23.44 -2.13
C GLU A 293 -15.12 24.12 -1.13
N PHE A 294 -15.39 25.39 -0.81
CA PHE A 294 -14.58 26.16 0.13
C PHE A 294 -15.35 26.44 1.41
N LEU A 295 -14.76 26.11 2.56
CA LEU A 295 -15.40 26.31 3.86
C LEU A 295 -15.68 27.79 4.17
N THR A 296 -14.92 28.73 3.58
CA THR A 296 -15.18 30.17 3.66
C THR A 296 -16.54 30.60 3.11
N SER A 297 -17.16 29.78 2.25
CA SER A 297 -18.53 30.02 1.77
C SER A 297 -19.62 29.61 2.78
N TYR A 298 -19.25 28.90 3.83
CA TYR A 298 -20.16 28.32 4.82
C TYR A 298 -19.95 28.85 6.25
N LEU A 299 -18.70 29.17 6.61
CA LEU A 299 -18.29 29.61 7.94
C LEU A 299 -17.46 30.89 7.86
N SER A 300 -17.80 31.88 8.67
CA SER A 300 -17.03 33.14 8.79
C SER A 300 -15.71 32.95 9.56
N ASN A 301 -15.66 32.01 10.48
CA ASN A 301 -14.56 31.78 11.42
C ASN A 301 -13.70 30.56 11.06
N VAL A 302 -13.49 30.29 9.76
CA VAL A 302 -12.72 29.11 9.30
C VAL A 302 -11.30 29.03 9.87
N ASP A 303 -10.72 30.17 10.26
CA ASP A 303 -9.38 30.23 10.81
C ASP A 303 -9.25 29.70 12.24
N ASP A 304 -10.37 29.48 12.94
CA ASP A 304 -10.42 28.84 14.25
C ASP A 304 -10.17 27.33 14.17
N PHE A 305 -10.22 26.77 12.99
CA PHE A 305 -10.15 25.32 12.81
C PHE A 305 -8.85 24.86 12.16
N VAL A 306 -8.40 23.68 12.61
CA VAL A 306 -7.52 22.82 11.83
C VAL A 306 -8.39 22.03 10.89
N PHE A 307 -8.07 22.01 9.61
CA PHE A 307 -8.82 21.34 8.57
C PHE A 307 -7.91 20.47 7.69
N LEU A 308 -8.26 19.22 7.52
CA LEU A 308 -7.62 18.28 6.60
C LEU A 308 -8.45 18.23 5.32
N PRO A 309 -7.94 18.78 4.20
CA PRO A 309 -8.70 18.98 2.96
C PRO A 309 -8.62 17.76 2.02
N GLY A 310 -9.38 17.81 0.93
CA GLY A 310 -9.29 16.90 -0.21
C GLY A 310 -10.58 16.14 -0.48
N SER A 311 -10.47 14.87 -0.85
CA SER A 311 -11.57 13.95 -1.15
C SER A 311 -12.38 13.50 0.08
N LEU A 312 -11.99 13.92 1.25
CA LEU A 312 -12.72 13.91 2.52
C LEU A 312 -12.29 15.14 3.31
N GLY A 313 -13.12 15.56 4.26
CA GLY A 313 -12.79 16.65 5.18
C GLY A 313 -12.78 16.15 6.62
N ARG A 314 -11.75 16.55 7.38
CA ARG A 314 -11.67 16.29 8.84
C ARG A 314 -11.34 17.60 9.53
N MET A 315 -12.06 17.94 10.58
CA MET A 315 -12.08 19.27 11.15
C MET A 315 -12.14 19.23 12.68
N ARG A 316 -11.31 20.07 13.32
CA ARG A 316 -11.32 20.30 14.77
C ARG A 316 -10.99 21.76 15.10
N THR A 317 -11.44 22.24 16.23
CA THR A 317 -11.01 23.53 16.77
C THR A 317 -9.50 23.50 17.07
N LYS A 318 -8.79 24.61 16.83
CA LYS A 318 -7.38 24.76 17.21
C LYS A 318 -7.23 24.71 18.74
N ASN A 319 -6.09 24.19 19.21
CA ASN A 319 -5.85 23.98 20.64
C ASN A 319 -5.78 25.28 21.47
N ASN A 320 -5.43 26.40 20.83
CA ASN A 320 -5.20 27.71 21.47
C ASN A 320 -6.43 28.62 21.53
N ILE A 321 -7.60 28.13 21.14
CA ILE A 321 -8.86 28.88 21.17
C ILE A 321 -9.96 28.09 21.89
N PRO A 322 -11.00 28.76 22.42
CA PRO A 322 -12.14 28.09 23.03
C PRO A 322 -12.77 27.09 22.07
N LYS A 323 -13.07 25.89 22.56
CA LYS A 323 -13.62 24.80 21.75
C LYS A 323 -15.03 25.18 21.26
N HIS A 324 -15.22 25.22 19.94
CA HIS A 324 -16.53 25.35 19.34
C HIS A 324 -17.33 24.04 19.51
N ASP A 325 -18.66 24.15 19.72
CA ASP A 325 -19.53 22.98 19.74
C ASP A 325 -19.61 22.32 18.36
N PRO A 326 -19.16 21.08 18.19
CA PRO A 326 -19.19 20.39 16.92
C PRO A 326 -20.59 20.26 16.31
N LYS A 327 -21.64 20.16 17.14
CA LYS A 327 -23.04 20.08 16.68
C LYS A 327 -23.46 21.36 15.96
N VAL A 328 -23.09 22.54 16.51
CA VAL A 328 -23.39 23.84 15.90
C VAL A 328 -22.67 23.97 14.57
N ILE A 329 -21.40 23.55 14.49
CA ILE A 329 -20.61 23.61 13.25
C ILE A 329 -21.21 22.70 12.18
N VAL A 330 -21.57 21.46 12.51
CA VAL A 330 -22.26 20.55 11.59
C VAL A 330 -23.58 21.15 11.11
N ALA A 331 -24.40 21.74 11.98
CA ALA A 331 -25.63 22.40 11.59
C ALA A 331 -25.39 23.58 10.64
N ASN A 332 -24.32 24.35 10.86
CA ASN A 332 -23.94 25.48 10.00
C ASN A 332 -23.40 25.02 8.62
N LEU A 333 -22.94 23.80 8.49
CA LEU A 333 -22.47 23.21 7.24
C LEU A 333 -23.54 22.39 6.51
N THR A 334 -24.67 22.10 7.14
CA THR A 334 -25.67 21.17 6.61
C THR A 334 -26.62 21.87 5.63
N CYS A 335 -26.68 21.41 4.39
CA CYS A 335 -27.64 21.82 3.35
C CYS A 335 -27.76 23.34 3.22
N LYS A 336 -26.64 24.05 3.08
CA LYS A 336 -26.65 25.51 2.91
C LYS A 336 -26.81 25.94 1.44
N ASN A 337 -26.37 25.11 0.51
CA ASN A 337 -26.55 25.30 -0.94
C ASN A 337 -27.31 24.11 -1.52
N LYS A 338 -28.09 24.35 -2.59
CA LYS A 338 -28.80 23.27 -3.30
C LYS A 338 -27.82 22.28 -3.94
N ASP A 339 -26.72 22.79 -4.48
CA ASP A 339 -25.68 22.01 -5.16
C ASP A 339 -24.45 21.80 -4.27
N GLN A 340 -24.67 21.50 -2.98
CA GLN A 340 -23.61 21.24 -2.03
C GLN A 340 -23.03 19.84 -2.23
N HIS A 341 -21.72 19.75 -2.53
CA HIS A 341 -21.02 18.51 -2.88
C HIS A 341 -20.28 17.86 -1.70
N PHE A 342 -20.67 18.16 -0.49
CA PHE A 342 -20.24 17.43 0.70
C PHE A 342 -21.37 17.35 1.73
N LYS A 343 -21.29 16.33 2.58
CA LYS A 343 -22.22 16.17 3.70
C LYS A 343 -21.45 16.14 5.01
N PRO A 344 -21.73 17.09 5.94
CA PRO A 344 -21.07 17.11 7.24
C PRO A 344 -21.71 16.11 8.20
N TYR A 345 -20.88 15.50 9.06
CA TYR A 345 -21.29 14.58 10.11
C TYR A 345 -20.50 14.83 11.39
N LEU A 346 -21.12 14.61 12.52
CA LEU A 346 -20.38 14.17 13.69
C LEU A 346 -19.89 12.73 13.40
N LYS A 347 -18.65 12.40 13.76
CA LYS A 347 -18.07 11.10 13.42
C LYS A 347 -18.92 9.90 13.87
N GLN A 348 -19.59 9.98 15.03
CA GLN A 348 -20.47 8.94 15.53
C GLN A 348 -21.77 8.78 14.71
N HIS A 349 -22.10 9.75 13.86
CA HIS A 349 -23.27 9.72 12.97
C HIS A 349 -22.91 9.32 11.53
N LEU A 350 -21.64 9.08 11.23
CA LEU A 350 -21.24 8.51 9.95
C LEU A 350 -21.93 7.16 9.71
N PRO A 351 -22.23 6.79 8.46
CA PRO A 351 -22.77 5.47 8.15
C PRO A 351 -21.95 4.36 8.80
N LYS A 352 -22.61 3.47 9.55
CA LYS A 352 -21.94 2.42 10.34
C LYS A 352 -21.06 1.49 9.50
N ARG A 353 -21.44 1.25 8.24
CA ARG A 353 -20.65 0.45 7.28
C ARG A 353 -19.25 1.00 7.02
N LEU A 354 -18.99 2.28 7.31
CA LEU A 354 -17.67 2.88 7.13
C LEU A 354 -16.70 2.48 8.25
N HIS A 355 -17.20 2.05 9.41
CA HIS A 355 -16.37 1.71 10.58
C HIS A 355 -15.31 2.79 10.86
N TYR A 356 -15.77 4.06 10.98
CA TYR A 356 -14.89 5.21 11.05
C TYR A 356 -15.34 6.22 12.10
N ALA A 357 -15.27 5.83 13.37
CA ALA A 357 -15.67 6.68 14.50
C ALA A 357 -14.85 6.42 15.78
N TYR A 358 -14.52 5.16 16.08
CA TYR A 358 -13.97 4.74 17.36
C TYR A 358 -12.45 4.85 17.44
N ASN A 359 -11.92 6.05 17.12
CA ASN A 359 -10.51 6.35 17.32
C ASN A 359 -10.33 7.83 17.65
N ARG A 360 -9.45 8.14 18.62
CA ARG A 360 -9.17 9.52 19.06
C ARG A 360 -8.51 10.39 17.98
N ARG A 361 -7.91 9.76 16.95
CA ARG A 361 -7.26 10.43 15.81
C ARG A 361 -8.26 10.84 14.72
N ILE A 362 -9.52 10.40 14.82
CA ILE A 362 -10.59 10.84 13.94
C ILE A 362 -11.23 12.07 14.60
N GLU A 363 -11.19 13.20 13.93
CA GLU A 363 -11.78 14.46 14.39
C GLU A 363 -13.30 14.35 14.51
N ASP A 364 -13.87 15.09 15.48
CA ASP A 364 -15.32 15.03 15.79
C ASP A 364 -16.21 15.42 14.61
N ILE A 365 -15.71 16.28 13.72
CA ILE A 365 -16.43 16.76 12.53
C ILE A 365 -15.79 16.13 11.29
N HIS A 366 -16.62 15.44 10.51
CA HIS A 366 -16.23 14.76 9.27
C HIS A 366 -17.08 15.25 8.10
N LEU A 367 -16.43 15.46 6.93
CA LEU A 367 -17.11 15.77 5.70
C LEU A 367 -16.97 14.60 4.73
N LEU A 368 -18.10 13.94 4.41
CA LEU A 368 -18.18 13.01 3.27
C LEU A 368 -18.33 13.84 2.00
N VAL A 369 -17.42 13.66 1.08
CA VAL A 369 -17.33 14.44 -0.16
C VAL A 369 -17.84 13.60 -1.32
N ASP A 370 -18.60 14.23 -2.21
CA ASP A 370 -19.09 13.60 -3.43
C ASP A 370 -17.93 13.20 -4.34
N ARG A 371 -18.09 12.08 -5.06
CA ARG A 371 -17.11 11.66 -6.05
C ARG A 371 -16.77 12.81 -7.00
N MET A 372 -15.49 12.91 -7.41
CA MET A 372 -14.94 13.95 -8.28
C MET A 372 -14.77 15.32 -7.61
N TRP A 373 -15.29 15.56 -6.40
CA TRP A 373 -15.20 16.82 -5.68
C TRP A 373 -14.15 16.79 -4.57
N HIS A 374 -13.70 17.99 -4.22
CA HIS A 374 -12.82 18.26 -3.09
C HIS A 374 -13.45 19.27 -2.14
N VAL A 375 -12.98 19.28 -0.91
CA VAL A 375 -13.21 20.34 0.06
C VAL A 375 -11.89 20.97 0.46
N ALA A 376 -11.86 22.30 0.57
CA ALA A 376 -10.70 23.05 1.03
C ALA A 376 -11.15 24.16 1.97
N LYS A 377 -10.22 24.71 2.75
CA LYS A 377 -10.52 25.78 3.68
C LYS A 377 -10.76 27.10 2.95
N LYS A 378 -9.81 27.46 2.08
CA LYS A 378 -9.80 28.72 1.29
C LYS A 378 -9.34 28.44 -0.14
N GLN A 379 -9.76 29.28 -1.08
CA GLN A 379 -9.38 29.15 -2.49
C GLN A 379 -7.86 29.20 -2.70
N VAL A 380 -7.16 30.07 -1.96
CA VAL A 380 -5.71 30.18 -2.04
C VAL A 380 -4.96 28.88 -1.68
N ASP A 381 -5.56 28.03 -0.87
CA ASP A 381 -4.93 26.77 -0.44
C ASP A 381 -4.84 25.75 -1.60
N VAL A 382 -5.73 25.84 -2.59
CA VAL A 382 -5.76 24.97 -3.76
C VAL A 382 -4.76 25.44 -4.83
N TYR A 383 -4.70 26.73 -5.11
CA TYR A 383 -3.97 27.29 -6.25
C TYR A 383 -2.55 27.79 -5.92
N ARG A 384 -2.24 28.10 -4.65
CA ARG A 384 -0.95 28.68 -4.24
C ARG A 384 0.27 27.77 -4.53
N LYS A 385 0.09 26.44 -4.43
CA LYS A 385 1.19 25.48 -4.60
C LYS A 385 1.62 25.26 -6.05
N SER A 386 0.84 25.70 -7.03
CA SER A 386 1.04 25.37 -8.45
C SER A 386 1.03 26.59 -9.38
N SER A 387 1.42 27.77 -8.87
CA SER A 387 1.51 29.00 -9.68
C SER A 387 0.21 29.32 -10.45
N GLY A 388 -0.95 29.06 -9.83
CA GLY A 388 -2.26 29.30 -10.41
C GLY A 388 -2.79 28.23 -11.36
N LYS A 389 -2.03 27.15 -11.60
CA LYS A 389 -2.50 25.99 -12.39
C LYS A 389 -2.93 24.86 -11.49
N CYS A 390 -3.90 24.06 -11.90
CA CYS A 390 -4.28 22.84 -11.18
C CYS A 390 -3.20 21.77 -11.34
N SER A 391 -2.78 21.13 -10.23
CA SER A 391 -1.67 20.18 -10.20
C SER A 391 -2.12 18.71 -10.25
N PHE A 392 -3.41 18.42 -10.21
CA PHE A 392 -3.94 17.06 -10.19
C PHE A 392 -5.16 16.90 -11.11
N GLN A 393 -5.37 15.69 -11.63
CA GLN A 393 -6.51 15.29 -12.46
C GLN A 393 -7.19 14.03 -11.93
N GLY A 394 -6.72 13.48 -10.83
CA GLY A 394 -7.32 12.35 -10.14
C GLY A 394 -7.03 12.36 -8.66
N ASP A 395 -7.95 11.78 -7.88
CA ASP A 395 -7.80 11.55 -6.45
C ASP A 395 -8.65 10.34 -6.00
N HIS A 396 -8.43 9.93 -4.78
CA HIS A 396 -9.12 8.86 -4.08
C HIS A 396 -9.28 9.24 -2.61
N GLY A 397 -10.05 8.46 -1.85
CA GLY A 397 -10.35 8.78 -0.45
C GLY A 397 -11.84 8.87 -0.17
N TYR A 398 -12.65 8.83 -1.22
CA TYR A 398 -14.11 8.87 -1.19
C TYR A 398 -14.71 7.63 -0.51
N ASP A 399 -16.02 7.65 -0.31
CA ASP A 399 -16.80 6.52 0.21
C ASP A 399 -16.40 5.20 -0.48
N ASN A 400 -16.12 4.16 0.31
CA ASN A 400 -15.63 2.88 -0.19
C ASN A 400 -16.68 2.04 -0.94
N LYS A 401 -17.93 2.48 -1.03
CA LYS A 401 -18.95 1.90 -1.90
C LYS A 401 -18.85 2.37 -3.35
N ILE A 402 -18.19 3.48 -3.62
CA ILE A 402 -18.08 4.09 -4.95
C ILE A 402 -17.29 3.18 -5.87
N THR A 403 -17.82 2.93 -7.09
CA THR A 403 -17.24 1.98 -8.06
C THR A 403 -15.80 2.33 -8.44
N SER A 404 -15.48 3.63 -8.60
CA SER A 404 -14.13 4.09 -8.94
C SER A 404 -13.11 3.86 -7.82
N MET A 405 -13.56 3.66 -6.57
CA MET A 405 -12.71 3.35 -5.42
C MET A 405 -12.41 1.85 -5.29
N GLN A 406 -13.17 0.99 -5.98
CA GLN A 406 -12.94 -0.46 -5.94
C GLN A 406 -11.59 -0.80 -6.56
N THR A 407 -10.94 -1.82 -5.99
CA THR A 407 -9.60 -2.24 -6.39
C THR A 407 -9.56 -3.71 -6.80
N VAL A 408 -8.36 -4.22 -7.11
CA VAL A 408 -8.15 -5.55 -7.68
C VAL A 408 -7.78 -6.58 -6.62
N PHE A 409 -8.23 -7.82 -6.84
CA PHE A 409 -7.71 -9.01 -6.18
C PHE A 409 -7.56 -10.14 -7.20
N VAL A 410 -6.37 -10.77 -7.20
CA VAL A 410 -6.07 -12.01 -7.91
C VAL A 410 -5.21 -12.89 -6.99
N GLY A 411 -5.63 -14.14 -6.79
CA GLY A 411 -4.83 -15.18 -6.15
C GLY A 411 -4.38 -16.22 -7.18
N HIS A 412 -3.10 -16.55 -7.19
CA HIS A 412 -2.51 -17.54 -8.11
C HIS A 412 -1.53 -18.44 -7.36
N GLY A 413 -1.51 -19.70 -7.69
CA GLY A 413 -0.58 -20.67 -7.11
C GLY A 413 -1.26 -21.95 -6.60
N PRO A 414 -0.50 -22.88 -6.01
CA PRO A 414 -0.99 -24.22 -5.66
C PRO A 414 -2.12 -24.24 -4.65
N SER A 415 -2.25 -23.24 -3.80
CA SER A 415 -3.32 -23.18 -2.78
C SER A 415 -4.60 -22.54 -3.29
N PHE A 416 -4.55 -21.78 -4.37
CA PHE A 416 -5.73 -21.14 -4.97
C PHE A 416 -6.44 -22.06 -5.96
N LYS A 417 -7.74 -21.88 -6.12
CA LYS A 417 -8.53 -22.59 -7.14
C LYS A 417 -8.13 -22.14 -8.54
N PHE A 418 -8.20 -23.07 -9.48
CA PHE A 418 -7.87 -22.86 -10.88
C PHE A 418 -9.05 -22.27 -11.65
N LYS A 419 -8.80 -21.27 -12.50
CA LYS A 419 -9.80 -20.63 -13.38
C LYS A 419 -11.11 -20.27 -12.67
N THR A 420 -11.02 -19.73 -11.46
CA THR A 420 -12.18 -19.51 -10.59
C THR A 420 -12.45 -18.02 -10.41
N LYS A 421 -13.71 -17.63 -10.66
CA LYS A 421 -14.23 -16.29 -10.36
C LYS A 421 -15.07 -16.38 -9.09
N VAL A 422 -14.81 -15.48 -8.12
CA VAL A 422 -15.55 -15.38 -6.85
C VAL A 422 -16.31 -14.06 -6.76
N GLN A 423 -17.25 -13.98 -5.82
CA GLN A 423 -17.97 -12.74 -5.54
C GLN A 423 -17.02 -11.68 -4.97
N PRO A 424 -17.32 -10.38 -5.15
CA PRO A 424 -16.60 -9.31 -4.49
C PRO A 424 -16.62 -9.46 -2.96
N PHE A 425 -15.53 -9.07 -2.31
CA PHE A 425 -15.36 -9.14 -0.86
C PHE A 425 -14.58 -7.92 -0.35
N GLU A 426 -14.53 -7.74 0.95
CA GLU A 426 -13.83 -6.65 1.62
C GLU A 426 -12.38 -7.01 1.92
N ASN A 427 -11.46 -6.06 1.82
CA ASN A 427 -10.02 -6.30 2.01
C ASN A 427 -9.64 -6.71 3.45
N ILE A 428 -10.50 -6.45 4.46
CA ILE A 428 -10.32 -6.94 5.83
C ILE A 428 -10.25 -8.46 5.93
N GLU A 429 -10.79 -9.19 4.94
CA GLU A 429 -10.83 -10.65 4.93
C GLU A 429 -9.50 -11.31 4.53
N LEU A 430 -8.59 -10.58 3.89
CA LEU A 430 -7.36 -11.18 3.32
C LEU A 430 -6.32 -11.57 4.36
N TYR A 431 -6.26 -10.91 5.51
CA TYR A 431 -5.31 -11.28 6.56
C TYR A 431 -5.48 -12.74 7.01
N ASN A 432 -6.71 -13.20 7.24
CA ASN A 432 -6.98 -14.59 7.58
C ASN A 432 -6.55 -15.56 6.47
N VAL A 433 -6.81 -15.22 5.20
CA VAL A 433 -6.37 -16.04 4.05
C VAL A 433 -4.84 -16.14 4.00
N MET A 434 -4.12 -15.04 4.22
CA MET A 434 -2.66 -15.07 4.25
C MET A 434 -2.12 -15.94 5.39
N CYS A 435 -2.76 -15.89 6.56
CA CYS A 435 -2.44 -16.79 7.66
C CYS A 435 -2.66 -18.27 7.27
N ASP A 436 -3.79 -18.60 6.63
CA ASP A 436 -4.08 -19.95 6.17
C ASP A 436 -3.05 -20.46 5.15
N LEU A 437 -2.66 -19.61 4.18
CA LEU A 437 -1.63 -19.96 3.17
C LEU A 437 -0.27 -20.27 3.77
N LEU A 438 0.04 -19.69 4.92
CA LEU A 438 1.32 -19.83 5.63
C LEU A 438 1.25 -20.84 6.79
N GLY A 439 0.06 -21.37 7.11
CA GLY A 439 -0.16 -22.25 8.26
C GLY A 439 0.00 -21.53 9.60
N LEU A 440 -0.39 -20.24 9.67
CA LEU A 440 -0.30 -19.40 10.84
C LEU A 440 -1.65 -19.29 11.54
N LYS A 441 -1.63 -19.09 12.86
CA LYS A 441 -2.82 -18.71 13.63
C LYS A 441 -2.99 -17.18 13.52
N PRO A 442 -4.14 -16.68 13.02
CA PRO A 442 -4.38 -15.25 12.94
C PRO A 442 -4.43 -14.60 14.32
N ALA A 443 -3.91 -13.38 14.43
CA ALA A 443 -4.22 -12.49 15.55
C ALA A 443 -5.69 -12.02 15.47
N PRO A 444 -6.30 -11.52 16.56
CA PRO A 444 -7.64 -10.96 16.55
C PRO A 444 -7.77 -9.88 15.48
N ASN A 445 -8.80 -9.99 14.63
CA ASN A 445 -9.02 -9.07 13.52
C ASN A 445 -10.52 -8.94 13.19
N ASN A 446 -10.88 -8.07 12.26
CA ASN A 446 -12.26 -7.79 11.88
C ASN A 446 -12.78 -8.67 10.73
N GLY A 447 -11.93 -9.46 10.10
CA GLY A 447 -12.34 -10.45 9.11
C GLY A 447 -13.05 -11.63 9.75
N THR A 448 -13.88 -12.32 8.98
CA THR A 448 -14.53 -13.58 9.39
C THR A 448 -13.71 -14.76 8.88
N HIS A 449 -12.99 -15.43 9.78
CA HIS A 449 -12.11 -16.53 9.39
C HIS A 449 -12.93 -17.67 8.80
N GLY A 450 -12.65 -18.04 7.56
CA GLY A 450 -13.39 -19.02 6.78
C GLY A 450 -14.31 -18.40 5.71
N SER A 451 -14.63 -17.11 5.77
CA SER A 451 -15.49 -16.43 4.78
C SER A 451 -14.95 -16.53 3.34
N LEU A 452 -13.63 -16.62 3.19
CA LEU A 452 -12.95 -16.77 1.90
C LEU A 452 -12.42 -18.18 1.62
N ASN A 453 -12.88 -19.21 2.34
CA ASN A 453 -12.46 -20.61 2.09
C ASN A 453 -12.72 -21.04 0.65
N HIS A 454 -13.75 -20.48 0.00
CA HIS A 454 -14.11 -20.77 -1.39
C HIS A 454 -13.08 -20.30 -2.44
N LEU A 455 -12.10 -19.48 -2.05
CA LEU A 455 -10.97 -19.10 -2.89
C LEU A 455 -9.91 -20.21 -2.96
N LEU A 456 -9.85 -21.07 -1.93
CA LEU A 456 -8.78 -22.03 -1.70
C LEU A 456 -9.18 -23.43 -2.15
N ARG A 457 -8.19 -24.24 -2.58
CA ARG A 457 -8.36 -25.67 -2.90
C ARG A 457 -8.68 -26.49 -1.65
N ALA A 458 -7.91 -26.25 -0.60
CA ALA A 458 -8.06 -26.90 0.69
C ALA A 458 -7.94 -25.83 1.78
N ALA A 459 -9.08 -25.45 2.34
CA ALA A 459 -9.11 -24.52 3.45
C ALA A 459 -8.64 -25.20 4.72
N SER A 460 -7.68 -24.60 5.42
CA SER A 460 -7.15 -25.12 6.69
C SER A 460 -8.11 -24.88 7.84
N HIS A 461 -8.77 -23.73 7.84
CA HIS A 461 -9.76 -23.37 8.85
C HIS A 461 -11.16 -23.89 8.47
N LYS A 462 -11.78 -24.61 9.41
CA LYS A 462 -13.17 -25.03 9.30
C LYS A 462 -13.98 -24.23 10.31
N PRO A 463 -14.91 -23.36 9.87
CA PRO A 463 -15.77 -22.61 10.76
C PRO A 463 -16.54 -23.52 11.71
N ALA A 464 -16.68 -23.10 12.98
CA ALA A 464 -17.40 -23.87 14.00
C ALA A 464 -18.91 -23.89 13.74
N THR A 465 -19.42 -22.84 13.09
CA THR A 465 -20.85 -22.69 12.75
C THR A 465 -21.03 -22.31 11.27
N PRO A 466 -22.20 -22.65 10.66
CA PRO A 466 -22.51 -22.24 9.29
C PRO A 466 -22.55 -20.71 9.10
N ASP A 467 -22.71 -19.94 10.15
CA ASP A 467 -22.79 -18.46 10.11
C ASP A 467 -21.40 -17.81 9.91
N GLU A 468 -20.31 -18.55 10.16
CA GLU A 468 -18.95 -18.11 9.88
C GLU A 468 -18.57 -18.23 8.40
N VAL A 469 -19.41 -18.86 7.59
CA VAL A 469 -19.20 -19.01 6.15
C VAL A 469 -20.09 -18.05 5.40
N SER A 470 -19.52 -17.17 4.58
CA SER A 470 -20.32 -16.34 3.69
C SER A 470 -21.04 -17.24 2.69
N LYS A 471 -22.34 -17.38 2.86
CA LYS A 471 -23.20 -18.03 1.86
C LYS A 471 -23.42 -17.04 0.71
N PRO A 472 -23.29 -17.46 -0.57
CA PRO A 472 -23.77 -16.65 -1.65
C PRO A 472 -25.28 -16.49 -1.48
N VAL A 473 -25.70 -15.28 -1.09
CA VAL A 473 -27.12 -14.92 -1.13
C VAL A 473 -27.41 -14.64 -2.61
N PRO A 474 -28.38 -15.33 -3.22
CA PRO A 474 -28.85 -14.96 -4.55
C PRO A 474 -29.35 -13.51 -4.44
N ILE A 475 -28.68 -12.59 -5.12
CA ILE A 475 -29.18 -11.22 -5.26
C ILE A 475 -30.38 -11.34 -6.16
N VAL A 476 -31.57 -11.38 -5.57
CA VAL A 476 -32.79 -11.05 -6.31
C VAL A 476 -32.67 -9.55 -6.57
N LEU A 477 -32.26 -9.21 -7.76
CA LEU A 477 -32.35 -7.86 -8.29
C LEU A 477 -33.82 -7.48 -8.37
N SER A 478 -34.40 -7.02 -7.28
CA SER A 478 -35.52 -6.12 -7.37
C SER A 478 -34.95 -4.86 -8.02
N GLN A 479 -35.40 -4.56 -9.23
CA GLN A 479 -35.16 -3.29 -9.90
C GLN A 479 -35.85 -2.17 -9.11
N SER A 480 -35.28 -1.80 -7.97
CA SER A 480 -35.46 -0.47 -7.43
C SER A 480 -34.20 0.29 -7.83
N THR A 481 -34.33 1.20 -8.74
CA THR A 481 -33.38 2.27 -9.02
C THR A 481 -33.12 3.01 -7.71
N VAL A 482 -32.18 2.50 -6.92
CA VAL A 482 -31.61 3.25 -5.82
C VAL A 482 -30.70 4.26 -6.48
N ASN A 483 -31.10 5.52 -6.50
CA ASN A 483 -30.22 6.63 -6.84
C ASN A 483 -28.93 6.49 -6.03
N GLU A 484 -27.78 6.37 -6.70
CA GLU A 484 -26.44 6.23 -6.11
C GLU A 484 -25.93 7.55 -5.47
N GLU A 485 -26.84 8.46 -5.11
CA GLU A 485 -26.49 9.71 -4.44
C GLU A 485 -26.17 9.45 -2.97
N LEU A 486 -25.12 10.08 -2.48
CA LEU A 486 -24.66 10.05 -1.10
C LEU A 486 -25.72 10.64 -0.15
N GLY A 487 -26.61 9.78 0.35
CA GLY A 487 -27.54 10.15 1.42
C GLY A 487 -28.82 10.84 0.96
N CYS A 488 -29.74 11.04 1.90
CA CYS A 488 -31.03 11.67 1.69
C CYS A 488 -30.89 13.06 1.08
N SER A 489 -31.85 13.44 0.23
CA SER A 489 -31.97 14.84 -0.22
C SER A 489 -32.07 15.79 0.98
N CYS A 490 -31.72 17.05 0.80
CA CYS A 490 -31.79 18.05 1.87
C CYS A 490 -33.20 18.20 2.48
N ASP A 491 -34.22 17.65 1.86
CA ASP A 491 -35.62 17.65 2.33
C ASP A 491 -35.94 16.55 3.36
N ASP A 492 -35.07 15.53 3.52
CA ASP A 492 -35.29 14.37 4.41
C ASP A 492 -34.55 14.43 5.75
N LYS A 493 -34.31 15.62 6.29
CA LYS A 493 -33.50 15.86 7.51
C LYS A 493 -33.90 15.03 8.74
N ASN A 494 -35.21 14.73 8.92
CA ASN A 494 -35.69 14.09 10.15
C ASN A 494 -35.64 12.55 10.12
N LYS A 495 -35.72 11.92 8.94
CA LYS A 495 -35.77 10.45 8.83
C LYS A 495 -34.37 9.80 8.96
N ALA A 496 -33.33 10.44 8.43
CA ALA A 496 -31.97 9.91 8.47
C ALA A 496 -31.38 9.94 9.89
N GLU A 497 -31.71 10.97 10.68
CA GLU A 497 -31.23 11.13 12.06
C GLU A 497 -31.86 10.09 13.00
N GLU A 498 -33.14 9.78 12.81
CA GLU A 498 -33.85 8.78 13.59
C GLU A 498 -33.42 7.35 13.22
N LEU A 499 -33.19 7.06 11.96
CA LEU A 499 -32.68 5.76 11.50
C LEU A 499 -31.25 5.51 12.03
N ASN A 500 -30.38 6.50 12.02
CA ASN A 500 -29.02 6.40 12.56
C ASN A 500 -29.02 6.22 14.09
N LYS A 501 -29.94 6.88 14.82
CA LYS A 501 -30.13 6.65 16.28
C LYS A 501 -30.59 5.22 16.60
N ARG A 502 -31.47 4.64 15.80
CA ARG A 502 -31.95 3.25 16.00
C ARG A 502 -30.88 2.20 15.72
N LEU A 503 -29.97 2.45 14.76
CA LEU A 503 -28.83 1.56 14.46
C LEU A 503 -27.74 1.63 15.54
N TYR A 504 -27.58 2.79 16.21
CA TYR A 504 -26.61 2.98 17.29
C TYR A 504 -26.92 2.14 18.54
N LEU A 505 -28.20 1.92 18.85
CA LEU A 505 -28.64 1.19 20.06
C LEU A 505 -28.50 -0.34 19.94
N LYS A 506 -28.17 -0.89 18.75
CA LYS A 506 -28.03 -2.35 18.53
C LYS A 506 -26.56 -2.85 18.48
N GLY A 507 -25.56 -1.97 18.64
CA GLY A 507 -24.15 -2.30 18.43
C GLY A 507 -23.22 -2.13 19.65
N ILE A 508 -23.76 -2.18 20.88
CA ILE A 508 -22.92 -2.14 22.08
C ILE A 508 -22.74 -3.57 22.57
N ASP A 509 -21.58 -4.17 22.31
CA ASP A 509 -20.82 -5.07 23.15
C ASP A 509 -19.67 -5.70 22.35
N ALA A 510 -18.51 -5.07 22.36
CA ALA A 510 -17.23 -5.74 22.17
C ALA A 510 -16.12 -4.90 22.85
N ASN A 511 -15.78 -5.30 24.07
CA ASN A 511 -14.59 -4.82 24.77
C ASN A 511 -13.34 -5.36 24.06
N LEU A 512 -12.57 -4.48 23.41
CA LEU A 512 -11.22 -4.76 22.95
C LEU A 512 -10.23 -4.20 23.96
N THR A 513 -9.61 -5.09 24.71
CA THR A 513 -8.43 -4.80 25.53
C THR A 513 -7.22 -4.59 24.62
N LEU A 514 -6.60 -3.42 24.73
CA LEU A 514 -5.31 -3.08 24.12
C LEU A 514 -4.23 -3.97 24.75
N LEU A 515 -3.55 -4.75 23.91
CA LEU A 515 -2.31 -5.44 24.28
C LEU A 515 -1.12 -4.54 23.93
N ASP A 516 -0.38 -4.14 24.97
CA ASP A 516 0.96 -3.58 24.87
C ASP A 516 1.94 -4.73 24.52
N ASP A 517 2.59 -4.63 23.36
CA ASP A 517 3.68 -5.54 23.01
C ASP A 517 4.84 -4.81 22.34
N MET A 518 6.02 -4.95 22.93
CA MET A 518 7.25 -4.18 22.72
C MET A 518 8.18 -4.68 21.60
N ASP A 519 7.76 -5.53 20.66
CA ASP A 519 8.69 -6.20 19.74
C ASP A 519 8.80 -5.59 18.33
N TYR A 520 8.36 -4.35 18.12
CA TYR A 520 8.45 -3.66 16.84
C TYR A 520 9.86 -3.14 16.47
N ALA A 521 10.79 -3.09 17.44
CA ALA A 521 12.11 -2.48 17.25
C ALA A 521 13.04 -3.27 16.31
N TYR A 522 12.87 -4.58 16.22
CA TYR A 522 13.79 -5.47 15.51
C TYR A 522 13.78 -5.28 13.97
N PHE A 523 12.64 -4.96 13.36
CA PHE A 523 12.54 -4.83 11.91
C PHE A 523 13.08 -3.50 11.36
N ILE A 524 13.10 -2.45 12.17
CA ILE A 524 13.69 -1.16 11.77
C ILE A 524 15.21 -1.24 11.86
N ASP A 525 15.75 -1.95 12.81
CA ASP A 525 17.20 -2.12 13.00
C ASP A 525 17.83 -2.96 11.88
N VAL A 526 17.17 -4.04 11.42
CA VAL A 526 17.68 -4.86 10.30
C VAL A 526 17.70 -4.04 9.00
N ALA A 527 16.69 -3.24 8.71
CA ALA A 527 16.67 -2.39 7.52
C ALA A 527 17.68 -1.22 7.61
N VAL A 528 17.99 -0.75 8.81
CA VAL A 528 19.00 0.31 9.05
C VAL A 528 20.41 -0.27 9.03
N ASP A 529 20.62 -1.48 9.53
CA ASP A 529 21.92 -2.16 9.49
C ASP A 529 22.29 -2.61 8.07
N GLU A 530 21.35 -3.08 7.24
CA GLU A 530 21.61 -3.36 5.82
C GLU A 530 21.96 -2.09 5.04
N LEU A 531 21.25 -0.97 5.26
CA LEU A 531 21.60 0.33 4.68
C LEU A 531 22.94 0.87 5.18
N SER A 532 23.34 0.57 6.43
CA SER A 532 24.64 0.96 6.99
C SER A 532 25.78 0.12 6.44
N ASN A 533 25.53 -1.14 6.07
CA ASN A 533 26.52 -2.02 5.45
C ASN A 533 26.73 -1.71 3.97
N GLU A 534 25.69 -1.37 3.21
CA GLU A 534 25.85 -0.89 1.82
C GLU A 534 26.62 0.44 1.73
N ILE A 535 26.53 1.31 2.75
CA ILE A 535 27.30 2.57 2.81
C ILE A 535 28.78 2.34 3.18
N LYS A 536 29.13 1.23 3.82
CA LYS A 536 30.51 0.89 4.19
C LYS A 536 31.33 0.27 3.05
N GLU A 537 30.72 -0.16 1.97
CA GLU A 537 31.41 -0.76 0.81
C GLU A 537 31.84 0.23 -0.29
N VAL A 538 31.72 1.55 -0.06
CA VAL A 538 32.30 2.55 -0.96
C VAL A 538 33.74 2.82 -0.53
N PRO A 539 34.76 2.41 -1.29
CA PRO A 539 36.17 2.64 -0.93
C PRO A 539 36.49 4.14 -0.98
N PRO A 540 37.28 4.67 -0.02
CA PRO A 540 37.66 6.07 -0.01
C PRO A 540 38.61 6.40 -1.15
N ARG A 541 38.28 7.40 -1.95
CA ARG A 541 39.22 8.00 -2.94
C ARG A 541 40.44 8.56 -2.23
N ASN A 542 41.61 8.06 -2.65
CA ASN A 542 42.91 8.58 -2.26
C ASN A 542 43.05 10.08 -2.57
N THR A 543 43.28 10.89 -1.56
CA THR A 543 44.05 12.13 -1.71
C THR A 543 45.12 12.19 -0.62
N ALA A 544 46.35 12.23 -1.10
CA ALA A 544 47.57 12.35 -0.32
C ALA A 544 47.70 13.75 0.30
N GLN A 545 48.26 13.79 1.49
CA GLN A 545 49.36 14.56 2.06
C GLN A 545 49.07 15.07 3.47
N ARG A 546 49.96 14.60 4.36
CA ARG A 546 50.18 15.10 5.73
C ARG A 546 50.93 16.44 5.70
N PRO A 547 50.98 17.20 6.82
CA PRO A 547 51.99 16.90 7.82
C PRO A 547 51.58 16.97 9.31
N SER A 548 52.48 16.41 10.10
CA SER A 548 52.57 16.18 11.54
C SER A 548 52.58 17.43 12.41
N VAL A 549 52.18 17.30 13.67
CA VAL A 549 52.82 17.72 14.94
C VAL A 549 51.78 17.61 16.07
N GLY A 550 52.02 16.86 17.11
CA GLY A 550 52.39 17.23 18.45
C GLY A 550 51.67 16.44 19.54
N ARG A 551 52.41 15.68 20.32
CA ARG A 551 52.01 15.02 21.59
C ARG A 551 51.66 16.02 22.72
N ALA A 552 50.72 15.67 23.59
CA ALA A 552 50.90 15.76 25.07
C ALA A 552 49.76 15.05 25.82
N ASN A 553 50.10 14.03 26.53
CA ASN A 553 49.86 13.61 27.93
C ASN A 553 48.59 14.10 28.63
N GLY A 554 47.71 13.15 29.06
CA GLY A 554 47.84 12.57 30.43
C GLY A 554 46.71 13.03 31.36
N LEU A 555 45.95 12.11 31.89
CA LEU A 555 45.63 11.92 33.35
C LEU A 555 44.22 11.31 33.59
N ARG A 556 44.29 10.08 34.08
CA ARG A 556 43.57 9.42 35.21
C ARG A 556 42.11 9.73 35.53
N ARG A 557 41.38 8.59 35.62
CA ARG A 557 40.13 8.36 36.38
C ARG A 557 40.29 8.66 37.90
N PRO A 558 39.17 8.82 38.64
CA PRO A 558 38.77 7.70 39.49
C PRO A 558 37.26 7.37 39.47
N ARG A 559 36.98 6.14 39.89
CA ARG A 559 35.70 5.55 40.31
C ARG A 559 35.18 6.21 41.61
N THR A 560 33.85 6.23 41.76
CA THR A 560 33.23 5.83 43.06
C THR A 560 31.78 5.40 42.82
N ASP A 561 31.43 4.35 43.55
CA ASP A 561 30.15 3.68 43.70
C ASP A 561 29.12 4.54 44.45
N GLY A 562 27.83 4.21 44.29
CA GLY A 562 26.78 4.73 45.17
C GLY A 562 25.36 4.34 44.74
N ASN A 563 24.89 3.21 45.27
CA ASN A 563 23.47 2.83 45.36
C ASN A 563 22.61 3.94 45.97
N VAL A 564 21.37 4.10 45.54
CA VAL A 564 20.18 4.21 46.42
C VAL A 564 18.89 3.88 45.63
N LYS A 565 18.01 3.17 46.29
CA LYS A 565 16.70 2.62 45.93
C LYS A 565 15.56 3.66 45.96
N VAL A 566 14.49 3.35 45.20
CA VAL A 566 13.04 3.46 45.51
C VAL A 566 12.40 4.85 45.64
N ALA A 567 11.54 5.20 44.78
CA ALA A 567 10.08 5.24 44.92
C ALA A 567 9.43 5.27 43.55
#